data_7c607cb846ae5fa1f43bdd3f06232313
#
_entry.id   7c607cb846ae5fa1f43bdd3f06232313
#
_cell.length_a   1.000
_cell.length_b   1.000
_cell.length_c   1.000
_cell.angle_alpha   90.00
_cell.angle_beta   90.00
_cell.angle_gamma   90.00
#
_symmetry.space_group_name_H-M   'P 1'
#
loop_
_entity.id
_entity.type
_entity.pdbx_description
1 polymer ?
#
loop_
_entity_poly.entity_id
_entity_poly.type
_entity_poly.pdbx_seq_one_letter_code
_entity_poly.pdbx_strand_id
1 'polypeptide(L)'
;KTVSHMGERAELLEKTEEYLSCQGRKLLKTAEADSGEFLFRPAFFDQPKIIQTYAVREALEKTADQRQDLSLIHIKTVLEMQNKRTGSRADLPYGLEAARTYEGVILREKKQEKSPQDENGEKVWSLPVPGELRCPLGIFRTEIFSYSGQKILEKKYTKWMDCDKIKYGLTVRTRKSGDYM
;
A
#
# COMPACT_ATOMS: atom_id res chain seq x y z
N LYS A 1 -21.27 -50.06 -3.42
CA LYS A 1 -20.84 -49.39 -4.67
C LYS A 1 -20.77 -47.85 -4.55
N THR A 2 -21.79 -47.19 -3.99
CA THR A 2 -21.83 -45.71 -3.87
C THR A 2 -20.71 -45.14 -3.00
N VAL A 3 -20.42 -45.76 -1.86
CA VAL A 3 -19.37 -45.31 -0.95
C VAL A 3 -17.98 -45.44 -1.55
N SER A 4 -17.70 -46.52 -2.31
CA SER A 4 -16.42 -46.71 -3.02
C SER A 4 -16.19 -45.60 -4.06
N HIS A 5 -17.19 -45.24 -4.84
CA HIS A 5 -17.09 -44.13 -5.82
C HIS A 5 -16.93 -42.75 -5.18
N MET A 6 -17.49 -42.54 -3.97
CA MET A 6 -17.26 -41.30 -3.22
C MET A 6 -15.83 -41.20 -2.73
N GLY A 7 -15.24 -42.32 -2.25
CA GLY A 7 -13.85 -42.38 -1.84
C GLY A 7 -12.87 -42.12 -2.97
N GLU A 8 -13.06 -42.75 -4.11
CA GLU A 8 -12.23 -42.54 -5.32
C GLU A 8 -12.26 -41.07 -5.82
N ARG A 9 -13.46 -40.45 -5.76
CA ARG A 9 -13.59 -39.03 -6.13
C ARG A 9 -12.91 -38.10 -5.13
N ALA A 10 -13.02 -38.39 -3.82
CA ALA A 10 -12.35 -37.60 -2.78
C ALA A 10 -10.84 -37.66 -2.95
N GLU A 11 -10.26 -38.85 -3.20
CA GLU A 11 -8.83 -39.02 -3.45
C GLU A 11 -8.37 -38.26 -4.72
N LEU A 12 -9.17 -38.28 -5.78
CA LEU A 12 -8.87 -37.52 -7.00
C LEU A 12 -8.87 -36.01 -6.75
N LEU A 13 -9.86 -35.50 -5.98
CA LEU A 13 -9.93 -34.09 -5.63
C LEU A 13 -8.74 -33.67 -4.77
N GLU A 14 -8.35 -34.47 -3.79
CA GLU A 14 -7.18 -34.22 -2.93
C GLU A 14 -5.89 -34.10 -3.76
N LYS A 15 -5.63 -35.08 -4.65
CA LYS A 15 -4.48 -35.05 -5.54
C LYS A 15 -4.50 -33.84 -6.51
N THR A 16 -5.70 -33.45 -6.95
CA THR A 16 -5.87 -32.27 -7.80
C THR A 16 -5.53 -31.00 -7.04
N GLU A 17 -6.00 -30.88 -5.79
CA GLU A 17 -5.71 -29.74 -4.94
C GLU A 17 -4.24 -29.63 -4.58
N GLU A 18 -3.59 -30.76 -4.27
CA GLU A 18 -2.14 -30.82 -4.06
C GLU A 18 -1.35 -30.34 -5.28
N TYR A 19 -1.74 -30.81 -6.48
CA TYR A 19 -1.11 -30.38 -7.72
C TYR A 19 -1.26 -28.88 -7.95
N LEU A 20 -2.48 -28.32 -7.82
CA LEU A 20 -2.76 -26.90 -8.00
C LEU A 20 -2.03 -26.04 -6.98
N SER A 21 -1.99 -26.47 -5.72
CA SER A 21 -1.25 -25.80 -4.65
C SER A 21 0.27 -25.79 -4.94
N CYS A 22 0.80 -26.92 -5.45
CA CYS A 22 2.20 -27.00 -5.85
C CYS A 22 2.51 -26.02 -7.01
N GLN A 23 1.66 -25.94 -8.04
CA GLN A 23 1.82 -25.00 -9.15
C GLN A 23 1.68 -23.55 -8.67
N GLY A 24 0.72 -23.27 -7.80
CA GLY A 24 0.54 -21.95 -7.18
C GLY A 24 1.80 -21.51 -6.42
N ARG A 25 2.38 -22.38 -5.61
CA ARG A 25 3.65 -22.10 -4.88
C ARG A 25 4.83 -21.86 -5.81
N LYS A 26 4.93 -22.59 -6.92
CA LYS A 26 5.98 -22.35 -7.93
C LYS A 26 5.83 -20.98 -8.56
N LEU A 27 4.60 -20.59 -8.93
CA LEU A 27 4.31 -19.28 -9.49
C LEU A 27 4.59 -18.18 -8.46
N LEU A 28 4.20 -18.38 -7.20
CA LEU A 28 4.41 -17.39 -6.13
C LEU A 28 5.89 -17.06 -5.92
N LYS A 29 6.80 -18.03 -6.02
CA LYS A 29 8.25 -17.79 -5.90
C LYS A 29 8.76 -16.75 -6.90
N THR A 30 8.12 -16.60 -8.06
CA THR A 30 8.48 -15.57 -9.04
C THR A 30 8.03 -14.17 -8.65
N ALA A 31 7.15 -14.07 -7.67
CA ALA A 31 6.56 -12.81 -7.18
C ALA A 31 7.14 -12.38 -5.81
N GLU A 32 7.90 -13.23 -5.13
CA GLU A 32 8.54 -12.89 -3.85
C GLU A 32 9.57 -11.78 -4.05
N ALA A 33 9.50 -10.74 -3.20
CA ALA A 33 10.48 -9.66 -3.13
C ALA A 33 11.27 -9.76 -1.81
N ASP A 34 12.48 -9.19 -1.77
CA ASP A 34 13.40 -9.27 -0.63
C ASP A 34 12.85 -8.68 0.68
N SER A 35 11.78 -7.89 0.59
CA SER A 35 11.15 -7.20 1.72
C SER A 35 10.01 -7.98 2.40
N GLY A 36 9.75 -9.25 2.00
CA GLY A 36 8.56 -9.99 2.45
C GLY A 36 7.26 -9.54 1.79
N GLU A 37 7.34 -8.67 0.80
CA GLU A 37 6.24 -8.23 -0.05
C GLU A 37 6.14 -9.15 -1.29
N PHE A 38 4.96 -9.20 -1.93
CA PHE A 38 4.79 -9.92 -3.18
C PHE A 38 4.49 -8.95 -4.31
N LEU A 39 5.26 -9.03 -5.39
CA LEU A 39 5.06 -8.23 -6.60
C LEU A 39 4.61 -9.13 -7.76
N PHE A 40 3.33 -9.10 -8.06
CA PHE A 40 2.74 -9.80 -9.20
C PHE A 40 2.93 -8.99 -10.49
N ARG A 41 3.99 -9.32 -11.25
CA ARG A 41 4.30 -8.70 -12.54
C ARG A 41 3.33 -9.13 -13.64
N PRO A 42 3.27 -8.45 -14.80
CA PRO A 42 2.36 -8.82 -15.91
C PRO A 42 2.44 -10.31 -16.30
N ALA A 43 3.63 -10.90 -16.38
CA ALA A 43 3.81 -12.32 -16.69
C ALA A 43 3.12 -13.28 -15.69
N PHE A 44 2.86 -12.86 -14.46
CA PHE A 44 2.07 -13.61 -13.50
C PHE A 44 0.62 -13.78 -13.99
N PHE A 45 0.07 -12.74 -14.59
CA PHE A 45 -1.32 -12.72 -15.05
C PHE A 45 -1.52 -13.42 -16.40
N ASP A 46 -0.46 -13.82 -17.08
CA ASP A 46 -0.51 -14.66 -18.31
C ASP A 46 -0.71 -16.15 -17.98
N GLN A 47 -0.55 -16.54 -16.71
CA GLN A 47 -0.75 -17.91 -16.26
C GLN A 47 -2.24 -18.27 -16.13
N PRO A 48 -2.59 -19.58 -16.12
CA PRO A 48 -3.97 -20.00 -15.91
C PRO A 48 -4.58 -19.41 -14.64
N LYS A 49 -5.79 -18.85 -14.72
CA LYS A 49 -6.46 -18.16 -13.60
C LYS A 49 -6.54 -19.01 -12.33
N ILE A 50 -6.72 -20.32 -12.46
CA ILE A 50 -6.74 -21.21 -11.31
C ILE A 50 -5.39 -21.21 -10.57
N ILE A 51 -4.27 -21.24 -11.28
CA ILE A 51 -2.93 -21.20 -10.69
C ILE A 51 -2.66 -19.85 -10.04
N GLN A 52 -3.09 -18.74 -10.68
CA GLN A 52 -3.02 -17.41 -10.06
C GLN A 52 -3.81 -17.36 -8.75
N THR A 53 -5.00 -17.97 -8.71
CA THR A 53 -5.85 -18.04 -7.50
C THR A 53 -5.12 -18.74 -6.35
N TYR A 54 -4.50 -19.88 -6.61
CA TYR A 54 -3.74 -20.62 -5.60
C TYR A 54 -2.48 -19.85 -5.15
N ALA A 55 -1.78 -19.20 -6.08
CA ALA A 55 -0.61 -18.39 -5.75
C ALA A 55 -0.97 -17.17 -4.88
N VAL A 56 -2.03 -16.44 -5.22
CA VAL A 56 -2.49 -15.29 -4.42
C VAL A 56 -3.01 -15.75 -3.05
N ARG A 57 -3.71 -16.88 -2.97
CA ARG A 57 -4.14 -17.45 -1.69
C ARG A 57 -2.94 -17.73 -0.78
N GLU A 58 -1.94 -18.42 -1.28
CA GLU A 58 -0.70 -18.71 -0.55
C GLU A 58 0.04 -17.42 -0.12
N ALA A 59 0.08 -16.40 -0.99
CA ALA A 59 0.66 -15.10 -0.67
C ALA A 59 -0.07 -14.41 0.50
N LEU A 60 -1.40 -14.38 0.46
CA LEU A 60 -2.23 -13.83 1.52
C LEU A 60 -2.03 -14.58 2.84
N GLU A 61 -2.00 -15.93 2.81
CA GLU A 61 -1.78 -16.76 3.98
C GLU A 61 -0.40 -16.53 4.61
N LYS A 62 0.64 -16.36 3.79
CA LYS A 62 2.01 -16.08 4.25
C LYS A 62 2.14 -14.69 4.88
N THR A 63 1.48 -13.69 4.27
CA THR A 63 1.60 -12.31 4.75
C THR A 63 0.75 -12.05 5.98
N ALA A 64 -0.42 -12.72 6.09
CA ALA A 64 -1.35 -12.52 7.21
C ALA A 64 -0.94 -13.27 8.50
N ASP A 65 -0.04 -14.24 8.43
CA ASP A 65 0.29 -15.19 9.51
C ASP A 65 -0.95 -15.89 10.12
N GLN A 66 -2.09 -15.77 9.46
CA GLN A 66 -3.39 -16.32 9.85
C GLN A 66 -4.14 -16.83 8.62
N ARG A 67 -4.81 -17.98 8.78
CA ARG A 67 -5.54 -18.63 7.68
C ARG A 67 -7.07 -18.45 7.77
N GLN A 68 -7.58 -17.93 8.88
CA GLN A 68 -9.01 -17.71 9.08
C GLN A 68 -9.44 -16.44 8.34
N ASP A 69 -10.66 -16.47 7.81
CA ASP A 69 -11.34 -15.34 7.14
C ASP A 69 -10.77 -14.86 5.77
N LEU A 70 -9.77 -15.55 5.21
CA LEU A 70 -9.35 -15.29 3.84
C LEU A 70 -10.32 -15.95 2.84
N SER A 71 -11.19 -15.14 2.27
CA SER A 71 -12.22 -15.59 1.33
C SER A 71 -11.82 -15.38 -0.13
N LEU A 72 -12.52 -16.07 -1.05
CA LEU A 72 -12.33 -15.89 -2.49
C LEU A 72 -12.50 -14.45 -2.95
N ILE A 73 -13.25 -13.61 -2.21
CA ILE A 73 -13.44 -12.20 -2.57
C ILE A 73 -12.12 -11.43 -2.43
N HIS A 74 -11.31 -11.72 -1.41
CA HIS A 74 -10.01 -11.08 -1.20
C HIS A 74 -9.02 -11.45 -2.31
N ILE A 75 -9.01 -12.74 -2.70
CA ILE A 75 -8.19 -13.23 -3.81
C ILE A 75 -8.60 -12.53 -5.12
N LYS A 76 -9.90 -12.46 -5.40
CA LYS A 76 -10.42 -11.75 -6.58
C LYS A 76 -10.04 -10.28 -6.57
N THR A 77 -10.13 -9.60 -5.42
CA THR A 77 -9.74 -8.21 -5.27
C THR A 77 -8.28 -8.01 -5.68
N VAL A 78 -7.35 -8.85 -5.21
CA VAL A 78 -5.94 -8.78 -5.61
C VAL A 78 -5.77 -8.99 -7.11
N LEU A 79 -6.41 -10.03 -7.68
CA LEU A 79 -6.31 -10.34 -9.11
C LEU A 79 -6.90 -9.24 -10.00
N GLU A 80 -7.99 -8.59 -9.58
CA GLU A 80 -8.62 -7.51 -10.32
C GLU A 80 -7.82 -6.20 -10.29
N MET A 81 -6.90 -6.04 -9.34
CA MET A 81 -6.05 -4.85 -9.26
C MET A 81 -5.22 -4.63 -10.52
N GLN A 82 -4.88 -5.68 -11.28
CA GLN A 82 -4.18 -5.53 -12.56
C GLN A 82 -4.92 -4.63 -13.56
N ASN A 83 -6.26 -4.62 -13.50
CA ASN A 83 -7.13 -3.87 -14.41
C ASN A 83 -7.44 -2.44 -13.90
N LYS A 84 -6.96 -2.11 -12.71
CA LYS A 84 -7.15 -0.77 -12.12
C LYS A 84 -6.07 0.20 -12.60
N ARG A 85 -6.33 1.48 -12.43
CA ARG A 85 -5.34 2.53 -12.71
C ARG A 85 -4.15 2.42 -11.75
N THR A 86 -2.96 2.72 -12.25
CA THR A 86 -1.76 2.84 -11.40
C THR A 86 -2.01 3.81 -10.25
N GLY A 87 -1.58 3.42 -9.05
CA GLY A 87 -1.86 4.15 -7.81
C GLY A 87 -3.15 3.71 -7.09
N SER A 88 -4.01 2.87 -7.71
CA SER A 88 -5.16 2.30 -7.02
C SER A 88 -4.71 1.40 -5.88
N ARG A 89 -5.46 1.42 -4.78
CA ARG A 89 -5.22 0.60 -3.58
C ARG A 89 -6.50 -0.08 -3.15
N ALA A 90 -6.39 -1.24 -2.56
CA ALA A 90 -7.48 -1.99 -1.94
C ALA A 90 -7.03 -2.51 -0.58
N ASP A 91 -7.80 -2.19 0.45
CA ASP A 91 -7.58 -2.70 1.80
C ASP A 91 -8.07 -4.15 1.88
N LEU A 92 -7.29 -4.98 2.53
CA LEU A 92 -7.54 -6.39 2.76
C LEU A 92 -7.56 -6.67 4.27
N PRO A 93 -8.10 -7.79 4.73
CA PRO A 93 -8.04 -8.19 6.14
C PRO A 93 -6.61 -8.22 6.68
N TYR A 94 -6.47 -8.20 8.00
CA TYR A 94 -5.20 -8.29 8.73
C TYR A 94 -4.20 -7.16 8.44
N GLY A 95 -4.71 -5.99 8.07
CA GLY A 95 -3.84 -4.86 7.76
C GLY A 95 -3.04 -5.03 6.47
N LEU A 96 -3.49 -5.89 5.56
CA LEU A 96 -2.88 -6.04 4.25
C LEU A 96 -3.42 -5.01 3.26
N GLU A 97 -2.61 -4.69 2.28
CA GLU A 97 -2.94 -3.80 1.17
C GLU A 97 -2.52 -4.42 -0.16
N ALA A 98 -3.42 -4.41 -1.15
CA ALA A 98 -3.05 -4.63 -2.54
C ALA A 98 -3.01 -3.29 -3.27
N ALA A 99 -1.92 -2.99 -3.97
CA ALA A 99 -1.75 -1.73 -4.69
C ALA A 99 -1.29 -1.95 -6.13
N ARG A 100 -1.85 -1.19 -7.07
CA ARG A 100 -1.45 -1.18 -8.48
C ARG A 100 -0.27 -0.23 -8.67
N THR A 101 0.87 -0.77 -9.06
CA THR A 101 2.09 -0.03 -9.39
C THR A 101 2.37 -0.06 -10.89
N TYR A 102 3.39 0.65 -11.36
CA TYR A 102 3.84 0.57 -12.76
C TYR A 102 4.37 -0.82 -13.12
N GLU A 103 4.98 -1.53 -12.16
CA GLU A 103 5.60 -2.84 -12.38
C GLU A 103 4.62 -4.01 -12.28
N GLY A 104 3.47 -3.80 -11.63
CA GLY A 104 2.50 -4.86 -11.39
C GLY A 104 1.54 -4.55 -10.24
N VAL A 105 1.07 -5.60 -9.59
CA VAL A 105 0.27 -5.52 -8.37
C VAL A 105 1.15 -5.93 -7.20
N ILE A 106 1.27 -5.07 -6.20
CA ILE A 106 2.00 -5.37 -4.97
C ILE A 106 1.02 -5.76 -3.86
N LEU A 107 1.33 -6.84 -3.15
CA LEU A 107 0.66 -7.26 -1.92
C LEU A 107 1.66 -7.10 -0.77
N ARG A 108 1.26 -6.37 0.26
CA ARG A 108 2.13 -6.09 1.42
C ARG A 108 1.30 -5.83 2.67
N GLU A 109 1.95 -5.83 3.80
CA GLU A 109 1.38 -5.21 4.99
C GLU A 109 1.19 -3.71 4.75
N LYS A 110 0.05 -3.20 5.16
CA LYS A 110 -0.23 -1.78 5.14
C LYS A 110 0.75 -1.12 6.09
N LYS A 111 1.81 -0.53 5.54
CA LYS A 111 2.68 0.33 6.34
C LYS A 111 1.76 1.37 6.96
N GLN A 112 1.60 1.31 8.27
CA GLN A 112 1.05 2.44 8.99
C GLN A 112 2.03 3.58 8.71
N GLU A 113 1.75 4.34 7.66
CA GLU A 113 2.29 5.69 7.60
C GLU A 113 1.76 6.33 8.88
N LYS A 114 2.59 6.36 9.90
CA LYS A 114 2.36 7.22 11.06
C LYS A 114 2.44 8.65 10.55
N SER A 115 1.41 9.04 9.79
CA SER A 115 1.15 10.45 9.62
C SER A 115 0.78 10.93 11.02
N PRO A 116 1.54 11.87 11.58
CA PRO A 116 1.16 12.44 12.85
C PRO A 116 -0.28 12.93 12.69
N GLN A 117 -1.18 12.37 13.48
CA GLN A 117 -2.56 12.83 13.57
C GLN A 117 -2.63 13.81 14.72
N ASP A 118 -3.36 14.89 14.57
CA ASP A 118 -3.75 15.72 15.69
C ASP A 118 -4.80 14.99 16.56
N GLU A 119 -5.16 15.58 17.69
CA GLU A 119 -6.15 15.03 18.63
C GLU A 119 -7.52 14.73 17.98
N ASN A 120 -7.77 15.29 16.78
CA ASN A 120 -8.99 15.11 16.00
C ASN A 120 -8.86 14.06 14.88
N GLY A 121 -7.74 13.30 14.82
CA GLY A 121 -7.51 12.26 13.81
C GLY A 121 -7.10 12.79 12.42
N GLU A 122 -6.76 14.07 12.31
CA GLU A 122 -6.33 14.69 11.06
C GLU A 122 -4.83 14.54 10.82
N LYS A 123 -4.45 14.45 9.55
CA LYS A 123 -3.05 14.33 9.15
C LYS A 123 -2.34 15.68 9.24
N VAL A 124 -1.49 15.81 10.24
CA VAL A 124 -0.66 17.01 10.49
C VAL A 124 0.81 16.59 10.50
N TRP A 125 1.65 17.31 9.79
CA TRP A 125 3.09 17.06 9.74
C TRP A 125 3.83 18.24 10.35
N SER A 126 4.76 17.98 11.26
CA SER A 126 5.63 19.01 11.81
C SER A 126 6.64 19.45 10.74
N LEU A 127 6.75 20.75 10.52
CA LEU A 127 7.67 21.34 9.55
C LEU A 127 8.92 21.85 10.32
N PRO A 128 10.08 21.21 10.14
CA PRO A 128 11.30 21.65 10.78
C PRO A 128 11.74 23.03 10.26
N VAL A 129 12.28 23.87 11.13
CA VAL A 129 12.78 25.21 10.77
C VAL A 129 14.14 25.44 11.43
N PRO A 130 15.24 25.54 10.65
CA PRO A 130 15.33 25.25 9.21
C PRO A 130 15.26 23.75 8.92
N GLY A 131 14.83 23.37 7.70
CA GLY A 131 14.82 21.97 7.31
C GLY A 131 13.96 21.65 6.09
N GLU A 132 13.77 20.35 5.85
CA GLU A 132 12.97 19.81 4.77
C GLU A 132 11.99 18.79 5.30
N LEU A 133 10.73 18.91 4.91
CA LEU A 133 9.66 17.94 5.16
C LEU A 133 9.22 17.32 3.84
N ARG A 134 9.25 16.00 3.76
CA ARG A 134 8.67 15.23 2.66
C ARG A 134 7.39 14.56 3.14
N CYS A 135 6.27 14.90 2.55
CA CYS A 135 4.97 14.34 2.90
C CYS A 135 4.13 14.13 1.63
N PRO A 136 2.99 13.43 1.71
CA PRO A 136 2.13 13.18 0.54
C PRO A 136 1.62 14.44 -0.16
N LEU A 137 1.64 15.60 0.52
CA LEU A 137 1.26 16.90 -0.04
C LEU A 137 2.39 17.55 -0.87
N GLY A 138 3.62 17.04 -0.75
CA GLY A 138 4.78 17.56 -1.47
C GLY A 138 6.04 17.67 -0.60
N ILE A 139 7.02 18.36 -1.11
CA ILE A 139 8.28 18.67 -0.41
C ILE A 139 8.22 20.13 0.02
N PHE A 140 8.36 20.35 1.32
CA PHE A 140 8.39 21.67 1.94
C PHE A 140 9.77 21.91 2.51
N ARG A 141 10.40 23.02 2.10
CA ARG A 141 11.72 23.42 2.60
C ARG A 141 11.61 24.77 3.32
N THR A 142 12.26 24.87 4.46
CA THR A 142 12.33 26.09 5.25
C THR A 142 13.78 26.51 5.45
N GLU A 143 14.02 27.79 5.33
CA GLU A 143 15.32 28.41 5.53
C GLU A 143 15.16 29.64 6.43
N ILE A 144 16.16 29.90 7.27
CA ILE A 144 16.21 31.11 8.08
C ILE A 144 17.33 31.98 7.50
N PHE A 145 17.05 33.25 7.31
CA PHE A 145 18.03 34.23 6.89
C PHE A 145 17.84 35.56 7.59
N SER A 146 18.91 36.32 7.72
CA SER A 146 18.85 37.68 8.30
C SER A 146 18.27 38.67 7.29
N TYR A 147 17.26 39.40 7.71
CA TYR A 147 16.63 40.45 6.89
C TYR A 147 17.25 41.80 7.22
N SER A 148 17.90 42.41 6.24
CA SER A 148 18.53 43.74 6.34
C SER A 148 17.92 44.78 5.41
N GLY A 149 16.62 44.64 5.07
CA GLY A 149 15.91 45.54 4.19
C GLY A 149 16.01 45.22 2.70
N GLN A 150 16.58 44.06 2.34
CA GLN A 150 16.66 43.63 0.94
C GLN A 150 15.27 43.35 0.36
N LYS A 151 15.12 43.59 -0.96
CA LYS A 151 13.87 43.31 -1.68
C LYS A 151 13.62 41.80 -1.71
N ILE A 152 12.53 41.36 -1.10
CA ILE A 152 12.09 39.96 -1.10
C ILE A 152 11.34 39.69 -2.42
N LEU A 153 11.81 38.74 -3.22
CA LEU A 153 11.17 38.35 -4.48
C LEU A 153 9.99 37.41 -4.15
N GLU A 154 8.80 37.82 -4.54
CA GLU A 154 7.62 36.95 -4.47
C GLU A 154 7.74 35.81 -5.50
N LYS A 155 7.63 34.58 -5.04
CA LYS A 155 7.57 33.37 -5.87
C LYS A 155 6.27 32.65 -5.59
N LYS A 156 5.69 32.03 -6.61
CA LYS A 156 4.37 31.37 -6.55
C LYS A 156 4.20 30.39 -5.39
N TYR A 157 5.27 29.66 -5.03
CA TYR A 157 5.26 28.63 -4.01
C TYR A 157 6.18 28.93 -2.83
N THR A 158 6.55 30.19 -2.64
CA THR A 158 7.41 30.62 -1.53
C THR A 158 6.67 31.65 -0.70
N LYS A 159 6.62 31.45 0.61
CA LYS A 159 6.08 32.41 1.57
C LYS A 159 7.17 32.86 2.51
N TRP A 160 7.15 34.13 2.84
CA TRP A 160 8.07 34.76 3.76
C TRP A 160 7.35 35.05 5.05
N MET A 161 7.95 34.70 6.17
CA MET A 161 7.38 34.87 7.49
C MET A 161 8.43 35.50 8.41
N ASP A 162 7.98 36.35 9.30
CA ASP A 162 8.80 36.92 10.36
C ASP A 162 9.00 35.85 11.44
N CYS A 163 10.25 35.43 11.63
CA CYS A 163 10.60 34.34 12.55
C CYS A 163 10.25 34.69 14.01
N ASP A 164 10.37 35.96 14.41
CA ASP A 164 10.09 36.42 15.76
C ASP A 164 8.59 36.37 16.11
N LYS A 165 7.73 36.32 15.09
CA LYS A 165 6.27 36.17 15.27
C LYS A 165 5.80 34.72 15.37
N ILE A 166 6.67 33.76 15.08
CA ILE A 166 6.34 32.33 15.14
C ILE A 166 6.54 31.85 16.58
N LYS A 167 5.46 31.77 17.36
CA LYS A 167 5.49 31.35 18.76
C LYS A 167 5.52 29.82 18.95
N TYR A 168 5.06 29.07 17.95
CA TYR A 168 4.92 27.62 18.00
C TYR A 168 5.55 26.98 16.76
N GLY A 169 5.84 25.68 16.81
CA GLY A 169 6.34 24.94 15.66
C GLY A 169 5.40 25.04 14.45
N LEU A 170 5.98 25.11 13.25
CA LEU A 170 5.19 25.10 12.02
C LEU A 170 4.67 23.69 11.70
N THR A 171 3.47 23.63 11.18
CA THR A 171 2.85 22.38 10.74
C THR A 171 2.28 22.51 9.33
N VAL A 172 2.27 21.39 8.61
CA VAL A 172 1.63 21.25 7.30
C VAL A 172 0.41 20.35 7.48
N ARG A 173 -0.74 20.78 7.00
CA ARG A 173 -1.98 20.01 6.98
C ARG A 173 -2.84 20.36 5.78
N THR A 174 -3.83 19.56 5.49
CA THR A 174 -4.85 19.89 4.49
C THR A 174 -5.75 21.02 4.98
N ARG A 175 -6.26 21.82 4.03
CA ARG A 175 -7.16 22.95 4.33
C ARG A 175 -8.47 22.46 4.95
N LYS A 176 -8.92 23.17 5.99
CA LYS A 176 -10.22 22.96 6.65
C LYS A 176 -11.24 24.01 6.22
N SER A 177 -12.53 23.67 6.41
CA SER A 177 -13.59 24.65 6.32
C SER A 177 -13.40 25.70 7.43
N GLY A 178 -13.31 26.98 7.05
CA GLY A 178 -13.02 28.09 7.98
C GLY A 178 -11.56 28.57 7.99
N ASP A 179 -10.65 27.92 7.28
CA ASP A 179 -9.29 28.46 7.09
C ASP A 179 -9.34 29.66 6.13
N TYR A 180 -8.83 30.80 6.59
CA TYR A 180 -8.65 32.02 5.80
C TYR A 180 -7.22 32.08 5.26
N MET A 181 -7.04 32.64 4.06
CA MET A 181 -5.73 32.97 3.50
C MET A 181 -5.43 34.44 3.70
#